data_b06aacca55d182e0111392a42823877e
#
_entry.id   b06aacca55d182e0111392a42823877e
#
_cell.length_a   1.000
_cell.length_b   1.000
_cell.length_c   1.000
_cell.angle_alpha   90.00
_cell.angle_beta   90.00
_cell.angle_gamma   90.00
#
_symmetry.space_group_name_H-M   'P 1'
#
loop_
_entity.id
_entity.type
_entity.pdbx_description
1 polymer ?
#
loop_
_entity_poly.entity_id
_entity_poly.type
_entity_poly.pdbx_seq_one_letter_code
_entity_poly.pdbx_strand_id
1 'polypeptide(L)'
;MMHRSAERILTTHTGSLPRPMELTRLYARRARGEAVDDSVLEEEGRRALRRVLPKQLDAGIDIGNNGEQQREGFFLYLRHRLSGLGGSWQRSPRGDIERYPIFKEALQSQLAGKEVVSNFTPPKAVGDIRYLDPALVEAECRDFRAALDEIERGFIEPFLTAPSPGIVASAVLNEHYASEEAYLAALAAALKVEYDAIVANGFLLQLDCPDLALERHVSYMDKPLGDFLEFVERVVAAINAALAGIPRERVRMHVCWGNYEGPHDCDVPFAEIWPVLRQAEVGGFVLPFANPRHAHEVRCLEALPPAEDQIIVAGVIDSLTNFVEHPEVVAERIERAAQAVGDPQRVIAGTDCGFDTSAGAGRVAEDVVWAKLTALRDGARIASDRLFT
;
A
#
# COMPACT_ATOMS: atom_id res chain seq x y z
N MET A 1 17.24 -12.04 6.69
CA MET A 1 17.35 -11.14 5.51
C MET A 1 16.06 -11.24 4.73
N MET A 2 15.60 -10.17 4.11
CA MET A 2 14.49 -10.20 3.14
C MET A 2 14.84 -11.11 1.97
N HIS A 3 13.88 -11.89 1.47
CA HIS A 3 14.14 -12.76 0.33
C HIS A 3 14.49 -11.96 -0.92
N ARG A 4 15.46 -12.46 -1.69
CA ARG A 4 15.94 -11.89 -2.96
C ARG A 4 15.62 -12.82 -4.12
N SER A 5 15.59 -12.28 -5.31
CA SER A 5 15.47 -13.01 -6.58
C SER A 5 16.78 -13.73 -6.92
N ALA A 6 17.20 -14.72 -6.10
CA ALA A 6 18.52 -15.32 -6.20
C ALA A 6 18.74 -16.15 -7.48
N GLU A 7 17.71 -16.89 -7.92
CA GLU A 7 17.76 -17.80 -9.08
C GLU A 7 16.72 -17.44 -10.15
N ARG A 8 15.73 -16.66 -9.78
CA ARG A 8 14.66 -16.15 -10.65
C ARG A 8 14.04 -14.90 -10.06
N ILE A 9 13.36 -14.12 -10.86
CA ILE A 9 12.55 -13.00 -10.40
C ILE A 9 11.38 -13.52 -9.55
N LEU A 10 11.33 -13.09 -8.29
CA LEU A 10 10.19 -13.35 -7.40
C LEU A 10 9.02 -12.43 -7.72
N THR A 11 7.81 -12.86 -7.37
CA THR A 11 6.58 -12.12 -7.59
C THR A 11 5.89 -11.75 -6.28
N THR A 12 5.30 -10.57 -6.25
CA THR A 12 4.50 -10.06 -5.12
C THR A 12 3.39 -9.13 -5.62
N HIS A 13 2.61 -8.60 -4.69
CA HIS A 13 1.67 -7.50 -4.94
C HIS A 13 1.74 -6.50 -3.79
N THR A 14 1.00 -5.39 -3.89
CA THR A 14 1.15 -4.26 -2.96
C THR A 14 0.29 -4.39 -1.70
N GLY A 15 -0.67 -5.33 -1.62
CA GLY A 15 -1.44 -5.56 -0.38
C GLY A 15 -2.90 -5.91 -0.62
N SER A 16 -3.76 -4.91 -0.79
CA SER A 16 -5.19 -5.13 -0.89
C SER A 16 -5.60 -5.88 -2.17
N LEU A 17 -6.45 -6.87 -2.00
CA LEU A 17 -7.03 -7.71 -3.07
C LEU A 17 -8.56 -7.61 -3.02
N PRO A 18 -9.26 -7.90 -4.13
CA PRO A 18 -10.71 -7.78 -4.21
C PRO A 18 -11.43 -8.53 -3.08
N ARG A 19 -12.28 -7.82 -2.34
CA ARG A 19 -13.13 -8.38 -1.29
C ARG A 19 -14.40 -8.99 -1.88
N PRO A 20 -14.92 -10.09 -1.30
CA PRO A 20 -16.26 -10.55 -1.62
C PRO A 20 -17.31 -9.44 -1.43
N MET A 21 -18.29 -9.37 -2.31
CA MET A 21 -19.32 -8.32 -2.27
C MET A 21 -20.12 -8.32 -0.96
N GLU A 22 -20.33 -9.48 -0.35
CA GLU A 22 -21.00 -9.60 0.95
C GLU A 22 -20.21 -8.91 2.05
N LEU A 23 -18.91 -9.15 2.13
CA LEU A 23 -18.01 -8.49 3.08
C LEU A 23 -17.93 -6.98 2.80
N THR A 24 -17.84 -6.57 1.53
CA THR A 24 -17.85 -5.17 1.10
C THR A 24 -19.11 -4.45 1.61
N ARG A 25 -20.29 -5.07 1.46
CA ARG A 25 -21.56 -4.51 1.95
C ARG A 25 -21.59 -4.35 3.46
N LEU A 26 -21.04 -5.30 4.21
CA LEU A 26 -20.95 -5.18 5.67
C LEU A 26 -20.07 -4.00 6.09
N TYR A 27 -18.91 -3.83 5.47
CA TYR A 27 -18.04 -2.66 5.70
C TYR A 27 -18.71 -1.34 5.33
N ALA A 28 -19.38 -1.28 4.16
CA ALA A 28 -20.07 -0.08 3.72
C ALA A 28 -21.24 0.30 4.66
N ARG A 29 -22.02 -0.67 5.14
CA ARG A 29 -23.06 -0.46 6.16
C ARG A 29 -22.48 0.07 7.45
N ARG A 30 -21.42 -0.55 7.98
CA ARG A 30 -20.75 -0.08 9.20
C ARG A 30 -20.21 1.34 9.03
N ALA A 31 -19.62 1.67 7.89
CA ALA A 31 -19.10 2.99 7.58
C ALA A 31 -20.20 4.08 7.53
N ARG A 32 -21.44 3.70 7.18
CA ARG A 32 -22.62 4.59 7.24
C ARG A 32 -23.25 4.70 8.64
N GLY A 33 -22.68 4.02 9.65
CA GLY A 33 -23.21 4.01 11.01
C GLY A 33 -24.41 3.07 11.24
N GLU A 34 -24.67 2.17 10.28
CA GLU A 34 -25.68 1.12 10.44
C GLU A 34 -25.17 0.03 11.39
N ALA A 35 -26.09 -0.57 12.16
CA ALA A 35 -25.73 -1.70 13.01
C ALA A 35 -25.29 -2.91 12.17
N VAL A 36 -24.08 -3.38 12.43
CA VAL A 36 -23.51 -4.59 11.88
C VAL A 36 -23.03 -5.44 13.05
N ASP A 37 -23.36 -6.72 13.06
CA ASP A 37 -22.88 -7.67 14.06
C ASP A 37 -21.38 -7.93 13.84
N ASP A 38 -20.56 -7.60 14.83
CA ASP A 38 -19.10 -7.76 14.75
C ASP A 38 -18.71 -9.23 14.53
N SER A 39 -19.43 -10.18 15.13
CA SER A 39 -19.15 -11.61 14.95
C SER A 39 -19.38 -12.07 13.50
N VAL A 40 -20.38 -11.54 12.83
CA VAL A 40 -20.66 -11.81 11.41
C VAL A 40 -19.57 -11.19 10.54
N LEU A 41 -19.16 -9.95 10.84
CA LEU A 41 -18.10 -9.28 10.10
C LEU A 41 -16.75 -9.99 10.22
N GLU A 42 -16.38 -10.44 11.41
CA GLU A 42 -15.17 -11.20 11.67
C GLU A 42 -15.17 -12.55 10.94
N GLU A 43 -16.31 -13.28 10.97
CA GLU A 43 -16.41 -14.58 10.29
C GLU A 43 -16.32 -14.42 8.77
N GLU A 44 -17.01 -13.42 8.17
CA GLU A 44 -16.89 -13.13 6.74
C GLU A 44 -15.48 -12.68 6.36
N GLY A 45 -14.80 -11.91 7.24
CA GLY A 45 -13.38 -11.57 7.07
C GLY A 45 -12.47 -12.79 7.04
N ARG A 46 -12.63 -13.73 7.98
CA ARG A 46 -11.88 -15.00 8.01
C ARG A 46 -12.20 -15.88 6.79
N ARG A 47 -13.45 -15.92 6.34
CA ARG A 47 -13.84 -16.65 5.12
C ARG A 47 -13.18 -16.05 3.88
N ALA A 48 -13.19 -14.72 3.76
CA ALA A 48 -12.55 -14.01 2.68
C ALA A 48 -11.03 -14.22 2.65
N LEU A 49 -10.39 -14.22 3.82
CA LEU A 49 -8.97 -14.54 3.99
C LEU A 49 -8.64 -15.94 3.45
N ARG A 50 -9.37 -16.99 3.87
CA ARG A 50 -9.17 -18.36 3.36
C ARG A 50 -9.40 -18.49 1.86
N ARG A 51 -10.30 -17.66 1.30
CA ARG A 51 -10.56 -17.63 -0.13
C ARG A 51 -9.43 -16.99 -0.95
N VAL A 52 -8.79 -15.95 -0.42
CA VAL A 52 -7.82 -15.14 -1.18
C VAL A 52 -6.43 -15.77 -1.23
N LEU A 53 -6.05 -16.57 -0.25
CA LEU A 53 -4.71 -17.18 -0.17
C LEU A 53 -4.43 -18.18 -1.31
N PRO A 54 -5.27 -19.22 -1.55
CA PRO A 54 -5.03 -20.12 -2.65
C PRO A 54 -5.06 -19.42 -4.02
N LYS A 55 -5.90 -18.41 -4.21
CA LYS A 55 -5.93 -17.63 -5.46
C LYS A 55 -4.62 -16.91 -5.76
N GLN A 56 -3.96 -16.35 -4.73
CA GLN A 56 -2.64 -15.75 -4.89
C GLN A 56 -1.61 -16.80 -5.34
N LEU A 57 -1.60 -17.98 -4.68
CA LEU A 57 -0.69 -19.07 -5.01
C LEU A 57 -0.93 -19.64 -6.41
N ASP A 58 -2.19 -19.80 -6.81
CA ASP A 58 -2.58 -20.26 -8.16
C ASP A 58 -2.17 -19.26 -9.24
N ALA A 59 -2.27 -17.97 -8.94
CA ALA A 59 -1.76 -16.90 -9.81
C ALA A 59 -0.22 -16.85 -9.85
N GLY A 60 0.48 -17.56 -8.98
CA GLY A 60 1.93 -17.67 -8.94
C GLY A 60 2.61 -16.55 -8.15
N ILE A 61 1.97 -16.06 -7.10
CA ILE A 61 2.56 -15.08 -6.16
C ILE A 61 3.48 -15.82 -5.17
N ASP A 62 4.72 -15.38 -5.07
CA ASP A 62 5.75 -15.91 -4.17
C ASP A 62 5.69 -15.29 -2.77
N ILE A 63 5.48 -13.97 -2.73
CA ILE A 63 5.43 -13.17 -1.50
C ILE A 63 4.04 -12.55 -1.40
N GLY A 64 3.16 -13.19 -0.63
CA GLY A 64 1.76 -12.84 -0.53
C GLY A 64 1.34 -12.37 0.87
N ASN A 65 0.07 -11.94 0.98
CA ASN A 65 -0.48 -11.45 2.24
C ASN A 65 -1.95 -11.89 2.46
N ASN A 66 -2.56 -11.35 3.52
CA ASN A 66 -3.98 -11.57 3.85
C ASN A 66 -4.97 -10.86 2.90
N GLY A 67 -4.50 -10.14 1.87
CA GLY A 67 -5.32 -9.35 0.94
C GLY A 67 -6.07 -8.20 1.59
N GLU A 68 -5.74 -7.84 2.83
CA GLU A 68 -6.44 -6.85 3.66
C GLU A 68 -7.94 -7.15 3.84
N GLN A 69 -8.30 -8.44 3.77
CA GLN A 69 -9.71 -8.85 3.77
C GLN A 69 -10.44 -8.45 5.06
N GLN A 70 -9.73 -8.46 6.21
CA GLN A 70 -10.28 -8.13 7.52
C GLN A 70 -10.28 -6.63 7.85
N ARG A 71 -9.95 -5.77 6.88
CA ARG A 71 -9.89 -4.31 7.01
C ARG A 71 -10.87 -3.63 6.05
N GLU A 72 -11.53 -2.57 6.49
CA GLU A 72 -12.44 -1.78 5.66
C GLU A 72 -11.72 -0.86 4.67
N GLY A 73 -10.43 -0.60 4.89
CA GLY A 73 -9.54 0.20 4.05
C GLY A 73 -8.15 0.24 4.65
N PHE A 74 -7.13 0.54 3.85
CA PHE A 74 -5.71 0.39 4.22
C PHE A 74 -5.26 1.22 5.43
N PHE A 75 -5.96 2.34 5.77
CA PHE A 75 -5.72 3.12 7.00
C PHE A 75 -6.99 3.35 7.83
N LEU A 76 -8.19 3.23 7.25
CA LEU A 76 -9.45 3.57 7.93
C LEU A 76 -9.75 2.67 9.13
N TYR A 77 -9.28 1.43 9.11
CA TYR A 77 -9.45 0.48 10.21
C TYR A 77 -8.82 0.98 11.52
N LEU A 78 -7.87 1.91 11.46
CA LEU A 78 -7.24 2.52 12.63
C LEU A 78 -8.23 3.27 13.51
N ARG A 79 -9.39 3.69 13.00
CA ARG A 79 -10.46 4.28 13.83
C ARG A 79 -10.96 3.35 14.94
N HIS A 80 -10.75 2.04 14.75
CA HIS A 80 -11.11 1.01 15.74
C HIS A 80 -9.93 0.59 16.61
N ARG A 81 -8.72 1.04 16.31
CA ARG A 81 -7.48 0.66 17.01
C ARG A 81 -6.80 1.80 17.75
N LEU A 82 -7.15 3.05 17.43
CA LEU A 82 -6.56 4.24 18.06
C LEU A 82 -7.57 5.00 18.91
N SER A 83 -7.11 5.48 20.08
CA SER A 83 -7.82 6.47 20.87
C SER A 83 -7.70 7.87 20.26
N GLY A 84 -8.42 8.84 20.82
CA GLY A 84 -8.30 10.25 20.46
C GLY A 84 -8.89 10.62 19.11
N LEU A 85 -9.53 9.68 18.42
CA LEU A 85 -10.20 9.93 17.13
C LEU A 85 -11.68 10.20 17.33
N GLY A 86 -12.22 11.21 16.61
CA GLY A 86 -13.64 11.57 16.69
C GLY A 86 -14.09 12.54 15.60
N GLY A 87 -15.40 12.76 15.52
CA GLY A 87 -15.97 13.62 14.47
C GLY A 87 -15.66 13.14 13.05
N SER A 88 -15.78 14.05 12.11
CA SER A 88 -15.40 13.84 10.71
C SER A 88 -15.01 15.16 10.06
N TRP A 89 -14.26 15.11 8.96
CA TRP A 89 -13.95 16.28 8.16
C TRP A 89 -13.87 15.89 6.69
N GLN A 90 -13.93 16.87 5.81
CA GLN A 90 -13.82 16.66 4.38
C GLN A 90 -12.36 16.89 3.95
N ARG A 91 -11.67 15.83 3.48
CA ARG A 91 -10.33 15.96 2.90
C ARG A 91 -10.34 16.85 1.66
N SER A 92 -9.24 17.58 1.46
CA SER A 92 -9.04 18.37 0.25
C SER A 92 -9.10 17.47 -1.00
N PRO A 93 -9.70 17.97 -2.08
CA PRO A 93 -9.71 17.27 -3.35
C PRO A 93 -8.29 17.20 -3.94
N ARG A 94 -8.08 16.29 -4.89
CA ARG A 94 -6.83 16.20 -5.64
C ARG A 94 -6.76 17.28 -6.69
N GLY A 95 -5.63 18.00 -6.74
CA GLY A 95 -5.46 19.15 -7.61
C GLY A 95 -5.52 18.83 -9.10
N ASP A 96 -5.02 17.66 -9.50
CA ASP A 96 -5.11 17.21 -10.89
C ASP A 96 -6.55 16.96 -11.35
N ILE A 97 -7.42 16.41 -10.47
CA ILE A 97 -8.85 16.22 -10.78
C ILE A 97 -9.56 17.55 -10.90
N GLU A 98 -9.26 18.51 -10.01
CA GLU A 98 -9.88 19.84 -10.04
C GLU A 98 -9.56 20.63 -11.32
N ARG A 99 -8.44 20.37 -11.97
CA ARG A 99 -8.03 20.99 -13.24
C ARG A 99 -8.86 20.54 -14.45
N TYR A 100 -9.56 19.40 -14.35
CA TYR A 100 -10.31 18.77 -15.44
C TYR A 100 -11.78 18.59 -15.06
N PRO A 101 -12.62 19.65 -15.16
CA PRO A 101 -14.00 19.61 -14.66
C PRO A 101 -14.87 18.56 -15.34
N ILE A 102 -14.68 18.30 -16.64
CA ILE A 102 -15.42 17.25 -17.37
C ILE A 102 -15.06 15.86 -16.84
N PHE A 103 -13.78 15.62 -16.59
CA PHE A 103 -13.31 14.37 -15.99
C PHE A 103 -13.84 14.20 -14.56
N LYS A 104 -13.82 15.26 -13.77
CA LYS A 104 -14.37 15.28 -12.40
C LYS A 104 -15.86 14.86 -12.39
N GLU A 105 -16.66 15.41 -13.28
CA GLU A 105 -18.09 15.07 -13.42
C GLU A 105 -18.27 13.60 -13.82
N ALA A 106 -17.51 13.11 -14.79
CA ALA A 106 -17.53 11.71 -15.21
C ALA A 106 -17.14 10.77 -14.07
N LEU A 107 -16.09 11.10 -13.30
CA LEU A 107 -15.65 10.33 -12.14
C LEU A 107 -16.72 10.27 -11.04
N GLN A 108 -17.35 11.40 -10.72
CA GLN A 108 -18.46 11.45 -9.76
C GLN A 108 -19.63 10.58 -10.20
N SER A 109 -19.97 10.62 -11.48
CA SER A 109 -21.04 9.80 -12.06
C SER A 109 -20.73 8.29 -11.97
N GLN A 110 -19.47 7.90 -12.19
CA GLN A 110 -19.03 6.49 -12.08
C GLN A 110 -19.06 5.96 -10.64
N LEU A 111 -18.89 6.84 -9.65
CA LEU A 111 -18.91 6.47 -8.22
C LEU A 111 -20.31 6.51 -7.62
N ALA A 112 -21.25 7.19 -8.26
CA ALA A 112 -22.62 7.32 -7.77
C ALA A 112 -23.30 5.95 -7.64
N GLY A 113 -23.87 5.68 -6.48
CA GLY A 113 -24.62 4.44 -6.20
C GLY A 113 -23.77 3.20 -5.92
N LYS A 114 -22.43 3.31 -5.88
CA LYS A 114 -21.59 2.17 -5.50
C LYS A 114 -21.58 1.96 -3.98
N GLU A 115 -21.60 0.69 -3.57
CA GLU A 115 -21.33 0.27 -2.20
C GLU A 115 -19.83 0.37 -1.94
N VAL A 116 -19.40 1.48 -1.31
CA VAL A 116 -17.98 1.78 -1.09
C VAL A 116 -17.75 2.40 0.29
N VAL A 117 -16.64 2.06 0.90
CA VAL A 117 -16.14 2.76 2.11
C VAL A 117 -15.33 3.97 1.66
N SER A 118 -15.80 5.18 2.04
CA SER A 118 -15.20 6.44 1.60
C SER A 118 -13.97 6.81 2.43
N ASN A 119 -12.89 7.19 1.73
CA ASN A 119 -11.69 7.79 2.33
C ASN A 119 -11.75 9.33 2.42
N PHE A 120 -12.85 9.95 1.98
CA PHE A 120 -12.97 11.42 1.90
C PHE A 120 -13.51 12.06 3.17
N THR A 121 -14.09 11.28 4.07
CA THR A 121 -14.67 11.76 5.34
C THR A 121 -14.07 11.02 6.54
N PRO A 122 -12.73 11.04 6.72
CA PRO A 122 -12.08 10.39 7.86
C PRO A 122 -12.38 11.14 9.17
N PRO A 123 -12.05 10.54 10.33
CA PRO A 123 -12.16 11.21 11.63
C PRO A 123 -11.13 12.34 11.76
N LYS A 124 -11.19 13.04 12.89
CA LYS A 124 -10.22 14.03 13.36
C LYS A 124 -9.47 13.49 14.58
N ALA A 125 -8.27 13.97 14.83
CA ALA A 125 -7.58 13.80 16.11
C ALA A 125 -8.07 14.88 17.08
N VAL A 126 -8.88 14.48 18.07
CA VAL A 126 -9.54 15.36 19.04
C VAL A 126 -9.08 15.08 20.48
N GLY A 127 -8.14 14.17 20.68
CA GLY A 127 -7.56 13.78 21.95
C GLY A 127 -6.26 13.02 21.77
N ASP A 128 -5.68 12.53 22.87
CA ASP A 128 -4.42 11.77 22.85
C ASP A 128 -4.53 10.50 21.99
N ILE A 129 -3.67 10.40 21.00
CA ILE A 129 -3.55 9.22 20.15
C ILE A 129 -2.70 8.16 20.86
N ARG A 130 -3.30 7.00 21.09
CA ARG A 130 -2.65 5.80 21.63
C ARG A 130 -3.25 4.57 20.97
N TYR A 131 -2.48 3.51 20.83
CA TYR A 131 -3.00 2.22 20.41
C TYR A 131 -3.87 1.63 21.53
N LEU A 132 -5.13 1.28 21.23
CA LEU A 132 -6.12 0.89 22.24
C LEU A 132 -5.84 -0.50 22.83
N ASP A 133 -5.73 -1.49 21.96
CA ASP A 133 -5.55 -2.90 22.36
C ASP A 133 -4.71 -3.66 21.32
N PRO A 134 -3.50 -4.09 21.69
CA PRO A 134 -2.67 -4.93 20.84
C PRO A 134 -3.33 -6.26 20.44
N ALA A 135 -4.30 -6.77 21.20
CA ALA A 135 -5.01 -8.00 20.90
C ALA A 135 -5.70 -7.99 19.52
N LEU A 136 -6.05 -6.79 19.00
CA LEU A 136 -6.68 -6.66 17.68
C LEU A 136 -5.72 -7.01 16.54
N VAL A 137 -4.50 -6.48 16.56
CA VAL A 137 -3.47 -6.82 15.56
C VAL A 137 -2.99 -8.25 15.75
N GLU A 138 -2.86 -8.70 16.99
CA GLU A 138 -2.50 -10.08 17.32
C GLU A 138 -3.54 -11.08 16.81
N ALA A 139 -4.84 -10.74 16.88
CA ALA A 139 -5.91 -11.56 16.32
C ALA A 139 -5.79 -11.67 14.79
N GLU A 140 -5.54 -10.55 14.10
CA GLU A 140 -5.32 -10.55 12.64
C GLU A 140 -4.11 -11.41 12.25
N CYS A 141 -2.99 -11.29 12.99
CA CYS A 141 -1.80 -12.11 12.78
C CYS A 141 -2.10 -13.61 13.00
N ARG A 142 -2.83 -13.96 14.07
CA ARG A 142 -3.22 -15.36 14.37
C ARG A 142 -4.13 -15.93 13.28
N ASP A 143 -5.15 -15.17 12.84
CA ASP A 143 -6.07 -15.58 11.78
C ASP A 143 -5.30 -15.86 10.48
N PHE A 144 -4.35 -14.97 10.14
CA PHE A 144 -3.53 -15.14 8.93
C PHE A 144 -2.62 -16.36 9.06
N ARG A 145 -1.96 -16.55 10.20
CA ARG A 145 -1.13 -17.76 10.45
C ARG A 145 -1.95 -19.04 10.34
N ALA A 146 -3.11 -19.08 11.00
CA ALA A 146 -3.99 -20.24 10.95
C ALA A 146 -4.45 -20.56 9.52
N ALA A 147 -4.78 -19.53 8.72
CA ALA A 147 -5.16 -19.73 7.33
C ALA A 147 -3.98 -20.19 6.44
N LEU A 148 -2.74 -19.75 6.73
CA LEU A 148 -1.54 -20.27 6.06
C LEU A 148 -1.25 -21.74 6.42
N ASP A 149 -1.51 -22.16 7.65
CA ASP A 149 -1.32 -23.53 8.10
C ASP A 149 -2.34 -24.51 7.51
N GLU A 150 -3.48 -24.01 6.99
CA GLU A 150 -4.50 -24.81 6.30
C GLU A 150 -4.13 -25.15 4.84
N ILE A 151 -3.10 -24.50 4.25
CA ILE A 151 -2.70 -24.68 2.85
C ILE A 151 -1.40 -25.48 2.72
N GLU A 152 -1.37 -26.44 1.79
CA GLU A 152 -0.21 -27.32 1.59
C GLU A 152 1.02 -26.60 1.04
N ARG A 153 0.80 -25.57 0.19
CA ARG A 153 1.84 -24.77 -0.45
C ARG A 153 1.80 -23.34 0.08
N GLY A 154 2.78 -22.96 0.89
CA GLY A 154 2.90 -21.61 1.46
C GLY A 154 3.59 -20.61 0.53
N PHE A 155 3.53 -19.32 0.92
CA PHE A 155 4.37 -18.28 0.34
C PHE A 155 5.84 -18.45 0.79
N ILE A 156 6.78 -17.98 -0.02
CA ILE A 156 8.20 -17.92 0.34
C ILE A 156 8.38 -17.00 1.55
N GLU A 157 7.70 -15.87 1.54
CA GLU A 157 7.70 -14.92 2.65
C GLU A 157 6.32 -14.21 2.73
N PRO A 158 5.51 -14.48 3.77
CA PRO A 158 4.26 -13.75 3.94
C PRO A 158 4.49 -12.36 4.54
N PHE A 159 3.67 -11.37 4.13
CA PHE A 159 3.74 -10.01 4.66
C PHE A 159 2.39 -9.49 5.16
N LEU A 160 2.43 -8.46 6.00
CA LEU A 160 1.26 -7.66 6.36
C LEU A 160 1.55 -6.17 6.10
N THR A 161 0.53 -5.46 5.67
CA THR A 161 0.58 -4.01 5.47
C THR A 161 0.27 -3.26 6.76
N ALA A 162 0.77 -2.04 6.88
CA ALA A 162 0.35 -1.05 7.86
C ALA A 162 0.52 0.36 7.27
N PRO A 163 -0.33 1.34 7.62
CA PRO A 163 -0.16 2.70 7.16
C PRO A 163 1.02 3.39 7.84
N SER A 164 1.66 4.34 7.14
CA SER A 164 2.67 5.21 7.73
C SER A 164 2.07 6.22 8.72
N PRO A 165 2.86 6.79 9.65
CA PRO A 165 2.42 7.92 10.45
C PRO A 165 1.98 9.12 9.59
N GLY A 166 2.64 9.32 8.44
CA GLY A 166 2.37 10.44 7.54
C GLY A 166 1.03 10.34 6.82
N ILE A 167 0.63 9.16 6.32
CA ILE A 167 -0.71 9.02 5.71
C ILE A 167 -1.81 9.24 6.74
N VAL A 168 -1.61 8.79 7.98
CA VAL A 168 -2.59 9.03 9.04
C VAL A 168 -2.64 10.52 9.39
N ALA A 169 -1.49 11.19 9.53
CA ALA A 169 -1.43 12.63 9.78
C ALA A 169 -2.07 13.47 8.67
N SER A 170 -1.88 13.08 7.41
CA SER A 170 -2.46 13.76 6.24
C SER A 170 -3.96 13.49 6.08
N ALA A 171 -4.42 12.29 6.45
CA ALA A 171 -5.81 11.90 6.30
C ALA A 171 -6.68 12.33 7.49
N VAL A 172 -6.14 12.36 8.70
CA VAL A 172 -6.84 12.65 9.96
C VAL A 172 -6.46 14.04 10.44
N LEU A 173 -7.41 14.99 10.33
CA LEU A 173 -7.16 16.39 10.70
C LEU A 173 -6.78 16.52 12.18
N ASN A 174 -5.65 17.17 12.45
CA ASN A 174 -5.22 17.46 13.81
C ASN A 174 -6.02 18.64 14.40
N GLU A 175 -6.81 18.40 15.46
CA GLU A 175 -7.47 19.43 16.28
C GLU A 175 -7.03 19.38 17.76
N HIS A 176 -5.99 18.58 18.08
CA HIS A 176 -5.59 18.37 19.47
C HIS A 176 -4.12 18.76 19.75
N TYR A 177 -3.19 18.34 18.89
CA TYR A 177 -1.77 18.58 19.11
C TYR A 177 -1.34 19.98 18.67
N ALA A 178 -0.45 20.61 19.45
CA ALA A 178 0.00 21.98 19.24
C ALA A 178 0.89 22.15 17.98
N SER A 179 1.51 21.07 17.48
CA SER A 179 2.33 21.10 16.27
C SER A 179 2.20 19.80 15.48
N GLU A 180 2.58 19.85 14.19
CA GLU A 180 2.63 18.68 13.31
C GLU A 180 3.63 17.64 13.80
N GLU A 181 4.79 18.08 14.32
CA GLU A 181 5.82 17.20 14.85
C GLU A 181 5.31 16.43 16.08
N ALA A 182 4.60 17.10 17.00
CA ALA A 182 4.02 16.44 18.17
C ALA A 182 2.95 15.39 17.74
N TYR A 183 2.17 15.72 16.72
CA TYR A 183 1.16 14.81 16.19
C TYR A 183 1.80 13.60 15.48
N LEU A 184 2.79 13.81 14.61
CA LEU A 184 3.54 12.74 13.95
C LEU A 184 4.24 11.83 14.97
N ALA A 185 4.83 12.41 16.03
CA ALA A 185 5.47 11.63 17.10
C ALA A 185 4.47 10.74 17.85
N ALA A 186 3.27 11.26 18.15
CA ALA A 186 2.22 10.49 18.80
C ALA A 186 1.71 9.34 17.90
N LEU A 187 1.53 9.61 16.61
CA LEU A 187 1.16 8.59 15.63
C LEU A 187 2.24 7.51 15.48
N ALA A 188 3.52 7.92 15.36
CA ALA A 188 4.64 7.00 15.27
C ALA A 188 4.71 6.07 16.49
N ALA A 189 4.55 6.62 17.70
CA ALA A 189 4.54 5.84 18.94
C ALA A 189 3.35 4.86 19.00
N ALA A 190 2.17 5.28 18.56
CA ALA A 190 0.98 4.44 18.55
C ALA A 190 1.11 3.31 17.51
N LEU A 191 1.51 3.63 16.28
CA LEU A 191 1.62 2.66 15.19
C LEU A 191 2.75 1.66 15.41
N LYS A 192 3.80 2.03 16.14
CA LYS A 192 4.87 1.10 16.53
C LYS A 192 4.35 -0.17 17.17
N VAL A 193 3.27 -0.10 17.95
CA VAL A 193 2.64 -1.28 18.57
C VAL A 193 2.19 -2.30 17.51
N GLU A 194 1.61 -1.81 16.42
CA GLU A 194 1.18 -2.66 15.30
C GLU A 194 2.38 -3.21 14.50
N TYR A 195 3.39 -2.37 14.25
CA TYR A 195 4.60 -2.77 13.52
C TYR A 195 5.38 -3.85 14.27
N ASP A 196 5.58 -3.66 15.58
CA ASP A 196 6.26 -4.66 16.44
C ASP A 196 5.48 -5.98 16.46
N ALA A 197 4.14 -5.95 16.57
CA ALA A 197 3.31 -7.15 16.58
C ALA A 197 3.39 -7.93 15.25
N ILE A 198 3.32 -7.24 14.10
CA ILE A 198 3.45 -7.87 12.78
C ILE A 198 4.79 -8.61 12.65
N VAL A 199 5.89 -7.93 12.99
CA VAL A 199 7.24 -8.50 12.88
C VAL A 199 7.48 -9.61 13.90
N ALA A 200 6.99 -9.44 15.14
CA ALA A 200 7.09 -10.47 16.20
C ALA A 200 6.33 -11.76 15.82
N ASN A 201 5.24 -11.65 15.07
CA ASN A 201 4.50 -12.80 14.52
C ASN A 201 5.18 -13.43 13.29
N GLY A 202 6.38 -12.96 12.90
CA GLY A 202 7.18 -13.54 11.82
C GLY A 202 6.79 -13.08 10.42
N PHE A 203 5.94 -12.07 10.28
CA PHE A 203 5.58 -11.48 8.98
C PHE A 203 6.55 -10.38 8.57
N LEU A 204 6.75 -10.21 7.27
CA LEU A 204 7.37 -9.01 6.72
C LEU A 204 6.38 -7.84 6.90
N LEU A 205 6.86 -6.69 7.38
CA LEU A 205 6.06 -5.47 7.46
C LEU A 205 6.18 -4.69 6.16
N GLN A 206 5.04 -4.32 5.55
CA GLN A 206 5.01 -3.31 4.50
C GLN A 206 4.34 -2.05 5.03
N LEU A 207 5.05 -0.91 4.94
CA LEU A 207 4.49 0.40 5.23
C LEU A 207 3.89 1.01 3.97
N ASP A 208 2.62 1.39 4.01
CA ASP A 208 1.97 2.11 2.92
C ASP A 208 2.05 3.61 3.16
N CYS A 209 2.79 4.31 2.30
CA CYS A 209 3.17 5.71 2.43
C CYS A 209 2.80 6.54 1.18
N PRO A 210 1.54 6.56 0.74
CA PRO A 210 1.16 7.38 -0.42
C PRO A 210 1.32 8.88 -0.16
N ASP A 211 1.28 9.31 1.10
CA ASP A 211 1.48 10.69 1.53
C ASP A 211 2.82 11.27 1.06
N LEU A 212 3.86 10.45 0.97
CA LEU A 212 5.21 10.87 0.56
C LEU A 212 5.30 11.30 -0.91
N ALA A 213 4.26 11.08 -1.71
CA ALA A 213 4.16 11.56 -3.08
C ALA A 213 2.83 12.26 -3.36
N LEU A 214 1.68 11.66 -2.98
CA LEU A 214 0.34 12.16 -3.25
C LEU A 214 0.08 13.55 -2.65
N GLU A 215 0.55 13.83 -1.43
CA GLU A 215 0.23 15.08 -0.73
C GLU A 215 0.81 16.31 -1.45
N ARG A 216 1.74 16.14 -2.41
CA ARG A 216 2.24 17.24 -3.24
C ARG A 216 1.12 17.99 -3.94
N HIS A 217 0.09 17.30 -4.45
CA HIS A 217 -1.03 17.92 -5.14
C HIS A 217 -2.36 17.81 -4.37
N VAL A 218 -2.30 17.54 -3.07
CA VAL A 218 -3.44 17.61 -2.14
C VAL A 218 -3.22 18.74 -1.15
N SER A 219 -2.40 18.52 -0.13
CA SER A 219 -2.16 19.48 0.97
C SER A 219 -1.06 20.50 0.68
N TYR A 220 -0.22 20.24 -0.33
CA TYR A 220 0.94 21.07 -0.71
C TYR A 220 0.85 21.65 -2.13
N MET A 221 -0.32 21.58 -2.78
CA MET A 221 -0.46 21.99 -4.18
C MET A 221 -0.06 23.47 -4.42
N ASP A 222 -0.48 24.34 -3.51
CA ASP A 222 -0.24 25.80 -3.60
C ASP A 222 1.02 26.26 -2.85
N LYS A 223 1.84 25.31 -2.35
CA LYS A 223 3.06 25.59 -1.60
C LYS A 223 4.31 25.37 -2.46
N PRO A 224 5.45 25.99 -2.14
CA PRO A 224 6.73 25.68 -2.76
C PRO A 224 7.05 24.18 -2.65
N LEU A 225 7.82 23.63 -3.61
CA LEU A 225 8.27 22.24 -3.56
C LEU A 225 9.10 21.96 -2.29
N GLY A 226 9.91 22.93 -1.85
CA GLY A 226 10.71 22.82 -0.63
C GLY A 226 9.88 22.51 0.60
N ASP A 227 8.73 23.16 0.78
CA ASP A 227 7.83 22.91 1.92
C ASP A 227 7.28 21.48 1.90
N PHE A 228 7.02 20.93 0.71
CA PHE A 228 6.63 19.54 0.57
C PHE A 228 7.78 18.57 0.88
N LEU A 229 8.99 18.85 0.42
CA LEU A 229 10.16 18.02 0.73
C LEU A 229 10.49 18.03 2.23
N GLU A 230 10.35 19.16 2.91
CA GLU A 230 10.46 19.22 4.38
C GLU A 230 9.39 18.36 5.08
N PHE A 231 8.17 18.33 4.56
CA PHE A 231 7.14 17.40 5.05
C PHE A 231 7.57 15.95 4.86
N VAL A 232 8.07 15.57 3.68
CA VAL A 232 8.58 14.22 3.39
C VAL A 232 9.71 13.85 4.36
N GLU A 233 10.64 14.76 4.64
CA GLU A 233 11.73 14.54 5.61
C GLU A 233 11.19 14.28 7.02
N ARG A 234 10.23 15.09 7.50
CA ARG A 234 9.60 14.89 8.82
C ARG A 234 8.87 13.54 8.91
N VAL A 235 8.18 13.13 7.85
CA VAL A 235 7.49 11.85 7.81
C VAL A 235 8.47 10.69 7.81
N VAL A 236 9.56 10.75 7.01
CA VAL A 236 10.62 9.72 7.01
C VAL A 236 11.26 9.60 8.39
N ALA A 237 11.53 10.72 9.06
CA ALA A 237 12.03 10.71 10.43
C ALA A 237 11.05 10.04 11.42
N ALA A 238 9.75 10.31 11.28
CA ALA A 238 8.71 9.68 12.11
C ALA A 238 8.58 8.16 11.82
N ILE A 239 8.72 7.74 10.56
CA ILE A 239 8.79 6.33 10.17
C ILE A 239 9.99 5.65 10.83
N ASN A 240 11.19 6.24 10.73
CA ASN A 240 12.40 5.68 11.34
C ASN A 240 12.26 5.58 12.87
N ALA A 241 11.63 6.56 13.53
CA ALA A 241 11.35 6.49 14.96
C ALA A 241 10.38 5.34 15.31
N ALA A 242 9.33 5.11 14.49
CA ALA A 242 8.40 4.01 14.67
C ALA A 242 9.06 2.63 14.41
N LEU A 243 10.05 2.57 13.53
CA LEU A 243 10.79 1.36 13.19
C LEU A 243 11.94 1.05 14.17
N ALA A 244 12.22 1.93 15.14
CA ALA A 244 13.31 1.73 16.09
C ALA A 244 13.25 0.35 16.78
N GLY A 245 14.30 -0.46 16.62
CA GLY A 245 14.39 -1.83 17.14
C GLY A 245 13.85 -2.91 16.20
N ILE A 246 13.22 -2.57 15.09
CA ILE A 246 12.83 -3.52 14.05
C ILE A 246 13.98 -3.65 13.04
N PRO A 247 14.45 -4.87 12.73
CA PRO A 247 15.47 -5.06 11.71
C PRO A 247 14.99 -4.55 10.35
N ARG A 248 15.78 -3.70 9.68
CA ARG A 248 15.38 -3.08 8.40
C ARG A 248 15.00 -4.09 7.32
N GLU A 249 15.65 -5.26 7.31
CA GLU A 249 15.35 -6.35 6.39
C GLU A 249 14.02 -7.05 6.66
N ARG A 250 13.29 -6.65 7.69
CA ARG A 250 11.91 -7.08 7.96
C ARG A 250 10.88 -6.07 7.49
N VAL A 251 11.31 -4.96 6.86
CA VAL A 251 10.45 -3.84 6.48
C VAL A 251 10.64 -3.50 5.01
N ARG A 252 9.54 -3.32 4.28
CA ARG A 252 9.51 -2.68 2.97
C ARG A 252 8.53 -1.50 2.98
N MET A 253 8.80 -0.47 2.19
CA MET A 253 8.01 0.76 2.14
C MET A 253 7.42 0.96 0.74
N HIS A 254 6.09 1.03 0.67
CA HIS A 254 5.37 1.35 -0.57
C HIS A 254 5.12 2.85 -0.65
N VAL A 255 5.57 3.47 -1.74
CA VAL A 255 5.33 4.87 -2.06
C VAL A 255 4.67 4.96 -3.43
N CYS A 256 3.54 5.66 -3.52
CA CYS A 256 2.82 5.89 -4.77
C CYS A 256 2.13 7.26 -4.76
N TRP A 257 1.66 7.68 -5.93
CA TRP A 257 0.95 8.95 -6.12
C TRP A 257 -0.57 8.83 -5.91
N GLY A 258 -1.00 7.78 -5.20
CA GLY A 258 -2.40 7.50 -4.90
C GLY A 258 -3.04 6.49 -5.86
N ASN A 259 -3.95 5.67 -5.31
CA ASN A 259 -4.64 4.63 -6.05
C ASN A 259 -5.95 5.16 -6.63
N TYR A 260 -5.87 5.88 -7.74
CA TYR A 260 -7.03 6.38 -8.48
C TYR A 260 -6.68 6.52 -9.96
N GLU A 261 -7.66 6.29 -10.83
CA GLU A 261 -7.55 6.63 -12.23
C GLU A 261 -7.76 8.14 -12.38
N GLY A 262 -6.76 8.83 -12.89
CA GLY A 262 -6.78 10.28 -13.02
C GLY A 262 -5.69 10.81 -13.95
N PRO A 263 -5.65 12.14 -14.15
CA PRO A 263 -4.67 12.78 -15.01
C PRO A 263 -3.22 12.62 -14.55
N HIS A 264 -2.97 12.61 -13.24
CA HIS A 264 -1.65 12.49 -12.62
C HIS A 264 -0.61 13.53 -13.12
N ASP A 265 -1.07 14.65 -13.70
CA ASP A 265 -0.19 15.68 -14.28
C ASP A 265 0.30 16.73 -13.27
N CYS A 266 -0.16 16.59 -12.01
CA CYS A 266 0.31 17.38 -10.88
C CYS A 266 1.21 16.60 -9.92
N ASP A 267 1.53 15.35 -10.22
CA ASP A 267 2.37 14.49 -9.40
C ASP A 267 3.79 15.05 -9.27
N VAL A 268 4.38 14.93 -8.09
CA VAL A 268 5.80 15.25 -7.88
C VAL A 268 6.66 14.26 -8.66
N PRO A 269 7.71 14.72 -9.37
CA PRO A 269 8.68 13.81 -9.99
C PRO A 269 9.37 12.93 -8.94
N PHE A 270 9.56 11.67 -9.24
CA PHE A 270 10.24 10.73 -8.34
C PHE A 270 11.66 11.18 -7.99
N ALA A 271 12.36 11.79 -8.94
CA ALA A 271 13.70 12.33 -8.73
C ALA A 271 13.80 13.35 -7.60
N GLU A 272 12.73 14.11 -7.32
CA GLU A 272 12.71 15.11 -6.25
C GLU A 272 12.56 14.47 -4.87
N ILE A 273 11.78 13.41 -4.74
CA ILE A 273 11.51 12.76 -3.45
C ILE A 273 12.47 11.61 -3.15
N TRP A 274 13.02 10.95 -4.16
CA TRP A 274 13.87 9.78 -3.98
C TRP A 274 15.07 9.99 -3.06
N PRO A 275 15.81 11.13 -3.12
CA PRO A 275 16.92 11.40 -2.17
C PRO A 275 16.49 11.38 -0.70
N VAL A 276 15.25 11.78 -0.39
CA VAL A 276 14.70 11.76 0.97
C VAL A 276 14.19 10.37 1.32
N LEU A 277 13.44 9.72 0.44
CA LEU A 277 12.91 8.37 0.66
C LEU A 277 14.00 7.36 1.02
N ARG A 278 15.18 7.46 0.41
CA ARG A 278 16.34 6.59 0.68
C ARG A 278 16.88 6.67 2.11
N GLN A 279 16.49 7.68 2.87
CA GLN A 279 16.86 7.83 4.28
C GLN A 279 15.98 6.98 5.21
N ALA A 280 14.93 6.36 4.68
CA ALA A 280 14.11 5.43 5.45
C ALA A 280 14.89 4.15 5.79
N GLU A 281 14.81 3.74 7.06
CA GLU A 281 15.48 2.55 7.59
C GLU A 281 14.73 1.26 7.23
N VAL A 282 14.56 1.01 5.93
CA VAL A 282 13.85 -0.14 5.36
C VAL A 282 14.76 -0.99 4.48
N GLY A 283 14.47 -2.29 4.39
CA GLY A 283 15.21 -3.24 3.54
C GLY A 283 14.76 -3.24 2.09
N GLY A 284 13.63 -2.62 1.76
CA GLY A 284 13.17 -2.54 0.38
C GLY A 284 12.14 -1.45 0.13
N PHE A 285 11.98 -1.08 -1.14
CA PHE A 285 10.99 -0.12 -1.61
C PHE A 285 10.07 -0.78 -2.63
N VAL A 286 8.77 -0.51 -2.53
CA VAL A 286 7.73 -0.93 -3.49
C VAL A 286 7.32 0.31 -4.27
N LEU A 287 7.69 0.37 -5.54
CA LEU A 287 7.60 1.57 -6.37
C LEU A 287 6.81 1.30 -7.65
N PRO A 288 5.83 2.14 -8.03
CA PRO A 288 4.99 1.94 -9.21
C PRO A 288 5.69 2.44 -10.49
N PHE A 289 5.93 1.53 -11.43
CA PHE A 289 6.54 1.82 -12.73
C PHE A 289 5.72 1.28 -13.92
N ALA A 290 4.50 0.75 -13.69
CA ALA A 290 3.62 0.32 -14.76
C ALA A 290 2.76 1.47 -15.32
N ASN A 291 2.37 2.43 -14.47
CA ASN A 291 1.61 3.60 -14.89
C ASN A 291 2.43 4.40 -15.94
N PRO A 292 1.87 4.68 -17.13
CA PRO A 292 2.58 5.40 -18.20
C PRO A 292 3.08 6.80 -17.78
N ARG A 293 2.48 7.40 -16.75
CA ARG A 293 2.93 8.68 -16.19
C ARG A 293 4.29 8.57 -15.48
N HIS A 294 4.54 7.42 -14.81
CA HIS A 294 5.73 7.19 -13.97
C HIS A 294 6.70 6.14 -14.52
N ALA A 295 6.33 5.40 -15.58
CA ALA A 295 7.15 4.32 -16.14
C ALA A 295 8.58 4.73 -16.54
N HIS A 296 8.80 6.00 -16.88
CA HIS A 296 10.12 6.53 -17.24
C HIS A 296 11.01 6.78 -16.02
N GLU A 297 10.43 6.92 -14.82
CA GLU A 297 11.13 7.33 -13.59
C GLU A 297 11.95 6.21 -12.97
N VAL A 298 11.80 4.96 -13.43
CA VAL A 298 12.70 3.85 -13.06
C VAL A 298 14.18 4.21 -13.29
N ARG A 299 14.48 5.08 -14.24
CA ARG A 299 15.83 5.58 -14.52
C ARG A 299 16.45 6.38 -13.37
N CYS A 300 15.65 6.90 -12.46
CA CYS A 300 16.17 7.59 -11.28
C CYS A 300 17.00 6.64 -10.40
N LEU A 301 16.72 5.34 -10.43
CA LEU A 301 17.48 4.31 -9.72
C LEU A 301 18.88 4.09 -10.31
N GLU A 302 19.10 4.38 -11.60
CA GLU A 302 20.45 4.36 -12.21
C GLU A 302 21.30 5.55 -11.71
N ALA A 303 20.69 6.75 -11.66
CA ALA A 303 21.38 7.96 -11.24
C ALA A 303 21.68 7.98 -9.73
N LEU A 304 20.79 7.41 -8.93
CA LEU A 304 20.91 7.34 -7.47
C LEU A 304 20.44 5.95 -6.99
N PRO A 305 21.31 4.92 -7.03
CA PRO A 305 20.91 3.55 -6.69
C PRO A 305 20.47 3.39 -5.24
N PRO A 306 19.56 2.43 -4.93
CA PRO A 306 19.28 2.01 -3.56
C PRO A 306 20.55 1.43 -2.92
N ALA A 307 20.63 1.41 -1.58
CA ALA A 307 21.77 0.80 -0.89
C ALA A 307 21.95 -0.68 -1.29
N GLU A 308 23.17 -1.22 -1.24
CA GLU A 308 23.50 -2.56 -1.75
C GLU A 308 22.68 -3.69 -1.09
N ASP A 309 22.26 -3.48 0.15
CA ASP A 309 21.44 -4.43 0.91
C ASP A 309 19.92 -4.23 0.71
N GLN A 310 19.49 -3.16 0.04
CA GLN A 310 18.09 -2.88 -0.25
C GLN A 310 17.62 -3.55 -1.55
N ILE A 311 16.35 -3.95 -1.57
CA ILE A 311 15.66 -4.47 -2.76
C ILE A 311 14.67 -3.45 -3.31
N ILE A 312 14.34 -3.60 -4.60
CA ILE A 312 13.26 -2.88 -5.26
C ILE A 312 12.17 -3.86 -5.66
N VAL A 313 10.97 -3.67 -5.14
CA VAL A 313 9.78 -4.29 -5.69
C VAL A 313 9.27 -3.34 -6.78
N ALA A 314 9.50 -3.70 -8.03
CA ALA A 314 9.09 -2.91 -9.16
C ALA A 314 7.61 -3.20 -9.50
N GLY A 315 6.76 -2.18 -9.42
CA GLY A 315 5.41 -2.22 -9.95
C GLY A 315 5.46 -2.32 -11.47
N VAL A 316 5.06 -3.45 -12.01
CA VAL A 316 5.08 -3.75 -13.45
C VAL A 316 3.69 -4.11 -13.97
N ILE A 317 2.70 -4.15 -13.09
CA ILE A 317 1.28 -4.36 -13.34
C ILE A 317 0.51 -3.12 -12.87
N ASP A 318 -0.26 -2.51 -13.77
CA ASP A 318 -1.20 -1.45 -13.42
C ASP A 318 -2.39 -2.01 -12.62
N SER A 319 -2.74 -1.35 -11.51
CA SER A 319 -3.84 -1.76 -10.63
C SER A 319 -5.15 -1.00 -10.86
N LEU A 320 -5.27 -0.17 -11.91
CA LEU A 320 -6.41 0.73 -12.13
C LEU A 320 -7.22 0.41 -13.40
N THR A 321 -6.64 -0.32 -14.35
CA THR A 321 -7.26 -0.60 -15.66
C THR A 321 -7.56 -2.09 -15.84
N ASN A 322 -8.60 -2.39 -16.63
CA ASN A 322 -9.06 -3.77 -16.86
C ASN A 322 -8.35 -4.47 -18.05
N PHE A 323 -7.37 -3.89 -18.69
CA PHE A 323 -6.53 -4.66 -19.61
C PHE A 323 -5.59 -5.60 -18.83
N VAL A 324 -5.40 -6.81 -19.34
CA VAL A 324 -4.38 -7.74 -18.83
C VAL A 324 -3.09 -7.49 -19.61
N GLU A 325 -2.01 -7.19 -18.91
CA GLU A 325 -0.70 -6.96 -19.53
C GLU A 325 -0.22 -8.20 -20.27
N HIS A 326 0.35 -8.00 -21.47
CA HIS A 326 1.03 -9.09 -22.15
C HIS A 326 2.31 -9.47 -21.37
N PRO A 327 2.60 -10.77 -21.15
CA PRO A 327 3.78 -11.19 -20.38
C PRO A 327 5.12 -10.61 -20.88
N GLU A 328 5.27 -10.39 -22.19
CA GLU A 328 6.47 -9.73 -22.74
C GLU A 328 6.62 -8.29 -22.27
N VAL A 329 5.52 -7.52 -22.18
CA VAL A 329 5.54 -6.14 -21.66
C VAL A 329 5.91 -6.14 -20.16
N VAL A 330 5.44 -7.12 -19.42
CA VAL A 330 5.80 -7.31 -18.00
C VAL A 330 7.30 -7.62 -17.90
N ALA A 331 7.82 -8.55 -18.73
CA ALA A 331 9.24 -8.89 -18.76
C ALA A 331 10.12 -7.67 -19.09
N GLU A 332 9.78 -6.90 -20.13
CA GLU A 332 10.51 -5.67 -20.49
C GLU A 332 10.56 -4.65 -19.34
N ARG A 333 9.47 -4.51 -18.55
CA ARG A 333 9.45 -3.63 -17.39
C ARG A 333 10.35 -4.13 -16.27
N ILE A 334 10.38 -5.45 -16.03
CA ILE A 334 11.27 -6.10 -15.06
C ILE A 334 12.74 -5.92 -15.48
N GLU A 335 13.08 -6.18 -16.74
CA GLU A 335 14.43 -6.03 -17.28
C GLU A 335 14.93 -4.59 -17.12
N ARG A 336 14.08 -3.58 -17.39
CA ARG A 336 14.41 -2.18 -17.17
C ARG A 336 14.68 -1.87 -15.69
N ALA A 337 13.88 -2.43 -14.77
CA ALA A 337 14.13 -2.26 -13.36
C ALA A 337 15.41 -2.95 -12.90
N ALA A 338 15.71 -4.15 -13.41
CA ALA A 338 16.95 -4.87 -13.13
C ALA A 338 18.18 -4.11 -13.66
N GLN A 339 18.09 -3.55 -14.84
CA GLN A 339 19.13 -2.69 -15.39
C GLN A 339 19.35 -1.44 -14.54
N ALA A 340 18.27 -0.75 -14.14
CA ALA A 340 18.34 0.47 -13.35
C ALA A 340 18.91 0.25 -11.93
N VAL A 341 18.62 -0.90 -11.33
CA VAL A 341 19.16 -1.31 -10.02
C VAL A 341 20.60 -1.85 -10.15
N GLY A 342 20.98 -2.34 -11.33
CA GLY A 342 22.30 -2.91 -11.63
C GLY A 342 22.49 -4.36 -11.13
N ASP A 343 21.46 -4.97 -10.54
CA ASP A 343 21.49 -6.35 -10.02
C ASP A 343 20.08 -6.96 -10.05
N PRO A 344 19.81 -7.95 -10.92
CA PRO A 344 18.49 -8.59 -11.00
C PRO A 344 18.09 -9.32 -9.71
N GLN A 345 19.04 -9.76 -8.88
CA GLN A 345 18.75 -10.41 -7.60
C GLN A 345 18.09 -9.46 -6.59
N ARG A 346 18.22 -8.17 -6.80
CA ARG A 346 17.66 -7.11 -5.95
C ARG A 346 16.31 -6.60 -6.46
N VAL A 347 15.75 -7.20 -7.51
CA VAL A 347 14.45 -6.81 -8.07
C VAL A 347 13.45 -7.92 -7.86
N ILE A 348 12.27 -7.54 -7.35
CA ILE A 348 11.08 -8.37 -7.24
C ILE A 348 10.00 -7.73 -8.12
N ALA A 349 9.26 -8.53 -8.88
CA ALA A 349 8.17 -8.05 -9.70
C ALA A 349 6.88 -7.90 -8.87
N GLY A 350 6.22 -6.75 -8.96
CA GLY A 350 5.01 -6.44 -8.19
C GLY A 350 3.96 -5.68 -8.97
N THR A 351 2.95 -5.20 -8.24
CA THR A 351 1.90 -4.31 -8.77
C THR A 351 2.15 -2.87 -8.35
N ASP A 352 1.66 -1.90 -9.14
CA ASP A 352 1.82 -0.47 -8.86
C ASP A 352 1.19 -0.08 -7.52
N CYS A 353 0.03 -0.66 -7.21
CA CYS A 353 -0.70 -0.42 -5.96
C CYS A 353 -1.57 -1.63 -5.62
N GLY A 354 -2.34 -1.55 -4.53
CA GLY A 354 -3.38 -2.52 -4.21
C GLY A 354 -4.57 -2.45 -5.16
N PHE A 355 -5.36 -3.51 -5.26
CA PHE A 355 -6.54 -3.57 -6.16
C PHE A 355 -7.84 -3.12 -5.49
N ASP A 356 -7.92 -3.11 -4.15
CA ASP A 356 -9.13 -2.71 -3.39
C ASP A 356 -8.74 -2.03 -2.08
N THR A 357 -8.07 -0.87 -2.16
CA THR A 357 -7.50 -0.12 -1.03
C THR A 357 -8.52 0.38 -0.01
N SER A 358 -9.79 0.48 -0.41
CA SER A 358 -10.96 0.61 0.47
C SER A 358 -12.04 -0.32 -0.05
N ALA A 359 -12.80 -0.94 0.83
CA ALA A 359 -13.82 -1.91 0.45
C ALA A 359 -14.79 -1.35 -0.59
N GLY A 360 -14.81 -1.95 -1.78
CA GLY A 360 -15.62 -1.54 -2.93
C GLY A 360 -15.04 -0.40 -3.78
N ALA A 361 -13.86 0.13 -3.44
CA ALA A 361 -13.22 1.18 -4.24
C ALA A 361 -12.45 0.62 -5.46
N GLY A 362 -12.25 -0.70 -5.52
CA GLY A 362 -11.56 -1.36 -6.61
C GLY A 362 -12.17 -1.04 -7.98
N ARG A 363 -11.30 -0.81 -8.98
CA ARG A 363 -11.70 -0.48 -10.35
C ARG A 363 -11.56 -1.65 -11.31
N VAL A 364 -10.69 -2.60 -10.98
CA VAL A 364 -10.41 -3.79 -11.77
C VAL A 364 -11.35 -4.91 -11.33
N ALA A 365 -12.02 -5.54 -12.27
CA ALA A 365 -12.89 -6.70 -11.99
C ALA A 365 -12.08 -7.84 -11.36
N GLU A 366 -12.66 -8.57 -10.40
CA GLU A 366 -11.95 -9.59 -9.63
C GLU A 366 -11.26 -10.64 -10.51
N ASP A 367 -11.93 -11.15 -11.52
CA ASP A 367 -11.39 -12.14 -12.46
C ASP A 367 -10.22 -11.59 -13.29
N VAL A 368 -10.29 -10.31 -13.66
CA VAL A 368 -9.20 -9.60 -14.35
C VAL A 368 -8.00 -9.41 -13.42
N VAL A 369 -8.20 -9.14 -12.12
CA VAL A 369 -7.09 -9.08 -11.14
C VAL A 369 -6.30 -10.37 -11.14
N TRP A 370 -6.95 -11.53 -11.09
CA TRP A 370 -6.26 -12.83 -11.10
C TRP A 370 -5.54 -13.09 -12.42
N ALA A 371 -6.13 -12.68 -13.54
CA ALA A 371 -5.48 -12.75 -14.86
C ALA A 371 -4.22 -11.85 -14.94
N LYS A 372 -4.27 -10.64 -14.38
CA LYS A 372 -3.12 -9.72 -14.30
C LYS A 372 -1.99 -10.30 -13.43
N LEU A 373 -2.32 -10.90 -12.29
CA LEU A 373 -1.32 -11.57 -11.43
C LEU A 373 -0.72 -12.81 -12.11
N THR A 374 -1.51 -13.53 -12.92
CA THR A 374 -0.99 -14.61 -13.76
C THR A 374 -0.02 -14.07 -14.83
N ALA A 375 -0.35 -12.95 -15.48
CA ALA A 375 0.55 -12.29 -16.43
C ALA A 375 1.84 -11.77 -15.74
N LEU A 376 1.76 -11.33 -14.48
CA LEU A 376 2.93 -10.98 -13.68
C LEU A 376 3.89 -12.18 -13.53
N ARG A 377 3.36 -13.36 -13.12
CA ARG A 377 4.12 -14.61 -13.03
C ARG A 377 4.78 -14.98 -14.37
N ASP A 378 4.00 -14.94 -15.45
CA ASP A 378 4.48 -15.36 -16.77
C ASP A 378 5.56 -14.39 -17.30
N GLY A 379 5.41 -13.08 -17.07
CA GLY A 379 6.44 -12.09 -17.40
C GLY A 379 7.68 -12.21 -16.52
N ALA A 380 7.52 -12.49 -15.23
CA ALA A 380 8.65 -12.74 -14.33
C ALA A 380 9.45 -13.99 -14.76
N ARG A 381 8.78 -15.06 -15.26
CA ARG A 381 9.45 -16.24 -15.81
C ARG A 381 10.27 -15.87 -17.07
N ILE A 382 9.68 -15.14 -18.01
CA ILE A 382 10.38 -14.68 -19.22
C ILE A 382 11.61 -13.83 -18.87
N ALA A 383 11.47 -12.88 -17.97
CA ALA A 383 12.58 -12.04 -17.50
C ALA A 383 13.66 -12.88 -16.79
N SER A 384 13.26 -13.88 -15.99
CA SER A 384 14.19 -14.79 -15.33
C SER A 384 15.06 -15.56 -16.32
N ASP A 385 14.43 -16.13 -17.35
CA ASP A 385 15.14 -16.86 -18.43
C ASP A 385 16.19 -15.98 -19.15
N ARG A 386 16.02 -14.66 -19.14
CA ARG A 386 16.94 -13.70 -19.78
C ARG A 386 18.01 -13.13 -18.85
N LEU A 387 17.69 -13.01 -17.54
CA LEU A 387 18.55 -12.31 -16.59
C LEU A 387 19.42 -13.24 -15.75
N PHE A 388 19.09 -14.53 -15.64
CA PHE A 388 19.80 -15.51 -14.82
C PHE A 388 20.42 -16.65 -15.63
N THR A 389 20.74 -16.39 -16.90
CA THR A 389 21.47 -17.35 -17.79
C THR A 389 22.98 -17.33 -17.57
#